data_6d8b7dbb414a93cecb87f6e6a83fa733
#
_entry.id   6d8b7dbb414a93cecb87f6e6a83fa733
#
_cell.length_a   1.000
_cell.length_b   1.000
_cell.length_c   1.000
_cell.angle_alpha   90.00
_cell.angle_beta   90.00
_cell.angle_gamma   90.00
#
_symmetry.space_group_name_H-M   'P 1'
#
loop_
_entity.id
_entity.type
_entity.pdbx_description
1 polymer ?
#
loop_
_entity_poly.entity_id
_entity_poly.type
_entity_poly.pdbx_seq_one_letter_code
_entity_poly.pdbx_strand_id
1 'polypeptide(L)'
;MYKSHKVSAIVTCAGRGVRFGGNKLLVKINGVTILEKTVREFVHPAVDEIIVTISPENREIYHEILVEKAGLPVTLVDGGAERFISAQLGLQATTGTIVMVHDGVRPFVNGELIERVLEAGVEHGAAMLGTPTVVQLKTVDDDEFITGSLDRSHSWLGQTPQVFQRELLEKAYQDAISSNYQRVSDDADLVAEFTGHRVKIVKGEDYNIKITTRTDLVIADQIMAQADWE
;
A
#
# COMPACT_ATOMS: atom_id res chain seq x y z
N MET A 1 -3.66 -18.80 -8.10
CA MET A 1 -2.23 -18.74 -8.58
C MET A 1 -2.13 -17.93 -9.87
N TYR A 2 -1.27 -16.96 -9.92
CA TYR A 2 -1.05 -16.10 -11.10
C TYR A 2 0.23 -16.53 -11.84
N LYS A 3 0.11 -16.93 -13.11
CA LYS A 3 1.27 -17.39 -13.94
C LYS A 3 2.20 -18.37 -13.19
N SER A 4 1.63 -19.36 -12.48
CA SER A 4 2.33 -20.36 -11.64
C SER A 4 2.92 -19.84 -10.32
N HIS A 5 2.73 -18.59 -9.98
CA HIS A 5 3.15 -18.00 -8.71
C HIS A 5 1.99 -17.98 -7.71
N LYS A 6 2.27 -18.32 -6.45
CA LYS A 6 1.37 -18.00 -5.35
C LYS A 6 1.56 -16.54 -4.96
N VAL A 7 0.46 -15.78 -4.90
CA VAL A 7 0.45 -14.35 -4.65
C VAL A 7 -0.15 -14.06 -3.28
N SER A 8 0.60 -13.37 -2.43
CA SER A 8 0.14 -12.90 -1.13
C SER A 8 -0.03 -11.38 -1.14
N ALA A 9 -1.18 -10.90 -0.70
CA ALA A 9 -1.40 -9.48 -0.46
C ALA A 9 -1.23 -9.15 1.02
N ILE A 10 -0.46 -8.12 1.33
CA ILE A 10 -0.30 -7.54 2.67
C ILE A 10 -0.93 -6.15 2.66
N VAL A 11 -2.03 -5.98 3.39
CA VAL A 11 -2.69 -4.68 3.55
C VAL A 11 -2.30 -4.09 4.90
N THR A 12 -1.57 -2.96 4.88
CA THR A 12 -1.04 -2.36 6.11
C THR A 12 -2.06 -1.43 6.76
N CYS A 13 -2.60 -1.87 7.92
CA CYS A 13 -3.67 -1.20 8.67
C CYS A 13 -3.31 -0.86 10.13
N ALA A 14 -2.03 -1.00 10.52
CA ALA A 14 -1.57 -0.75 11.90
C ALA A 14 -1.32 0.73 12.24
N GLY A 15 -1.47 1.65 11.29
CA GLY A 15 -1.18 3.07 11.47
C GLY A 15 -2.15 3.78 12.43
N ARG A 16 -1.62 4.58 13.37
CA ARG A 16 -2.40 5.30 14.42
C ARG A 16 -3.22 6.49 13.93
N GLY A 17 -3.09 6.90 12.67
CA GLY A 17 -3.87 8.01 12.09
C GLY A 17 -3.69 9.38 12.76
N VAL A 18 -2.52 9.68 13.34
CA VAL A 18 -2.24 10.90 14.12
C VAL A 18 -2.62 12.19 13.37
N ARG A 19 -2.25 12.30 12.09
CA ARG A 19 -2.58 13.46 11.25
C ARG A 19 -4.07 13.62 10.96
N PHE A 20 -4.83 12.53 11.05
CA PHE A 20 -6.27 12.53 10.80
C PHE A 20 -7.08 12.86 12.06
N GLY A 21 -6.49 12.69 13.23
CA GLY A 21 -7.13 12.89 14.53
C GLY A 21 -8.03 11.74 15.00
N GLY A 22 -7.73 10.50 14.55
CA GLY A 22 -8.46 9.31 14.94
C GLY A 22 -8.22 8.12 14.01
N ASN A 23 -8.93 7.02 14.26
CA ASN A 23 -8.84 5.82 13.42
C ASN A 23 -9.61 6.03 12.09
N LYS A 24 -8.91 6.53 11.07
CA LYS A 24 -9.49 6.80 9.75
C LYS A 24 -9.99 5.55 9.02
N LEU A 25 -9.46 4.36 9.34
CA LEU A 25 -9.88 3.10 8.71
C LEU A 25 -11.34 2.74 9.05
N LEU A 26 -11.86 3.25 10.17
CA LEU A 26 -13.25 3.06 10.58
C LEU A 26 -14.20 4.11 9.99
N VAL A 27 -13.69 5.14 9.34
CA VAL A 27 -14.52 6.14 8.64
C VAL A 27 -15.20 5.46 7.46
N LYS A 28 -16.47 5.81 7.24
CA LYS A 28 -17.27 5.26 6.15
C LYS A 28 -17.28 6.22 4.95
N ILE A 29 -17.15 5.64 3.77
CA ILE A 29 -17.38 6.26 2.48
C ILE A 29 -18.53 5.47 1.84
N ASN A 30 -19.62 6.13 1.50
CA ASN A 30 -20.83 5.49 0.98
C ASN A 30 -21.31 4.28 1.83
N GLY A 31 -21.28 4.43 3.17
CA GLY A 31 -21.77 3.41 4.11
C GLY A 31 -20.80 2.26 4.44
N VAL A 32 -19.68 2.11 3.69
CA VAL A 32 -18.65 1.07 3.88
C VAL A 32 -17.40 1.69 4.52
N THR A 33 -16.78 1.01 5.48
CA THR A 33 -15.54 1.51 6.10
C THR A 33 -14.38 1.51 5.08
N ILE A 34 -13.45 2.48 5.23
CA ILE A 34 -12.22 2.51 4.41
C ILE A 34 -11.49 1.17 4.52
N LEU A 35 -11.42 0.60 5.72
CA LEU A 35 -10.82 -0.71 5.98
C LEU A 35 -11.43 -1.79 5.10
N GLU A 36 -12.75 -1.98 5.19
CA GLU A 36 -13.47 -3.02 4.44
C GLU A 36 -13.33 -2.80 2.94
N LYS A 37 -13.57 -1.57 2.47
CA LYS A 37 -13.47 -1.26 1.05
C LYS A 37 -12.08 -1.59 0.49
N THR A 38 -11.02 -1.17 1.19
CA THR A 38 -9.65 -1.45 0.73
C THR A 38 -9.37 -2.96 0.69
N VAL A 39 -9.68 -3.68 1.76
CA VAL A 39 -9.35 -5.12 1.85
C VAL A 39 -10.16 -5.95 0.86
N ARG A 40 -11.41 -5.58 0.59
CA ARG A 40 -12.30 -6.26 -0.34
C ARG A 40 -11.75 -6.31 -1.77
N GLU A 41 -11.02 -5.30 -2.20
CA GLU A 41 -10.42 -5.25 -3.55
C GLU A 41 -9.37 -6.35 -3.77
N PHE A 42 -8.77 -6.87 -2.68
CA PHE A 42 -7.80 -7.97 -2.76
C PHE A 42 -8.45 -9.36 -2.76
N VAL A 43 -9.78 -9.48 -2.61
CA VAL A 43 -10.52 -10.71 -2.90
C VAL A 43 -10.62 -10.84 -4.42
N HIS A 44 -9.52 -11.22 -5.04
CA HIS A 44 -9.30 -11.20 -6.47
C HIS A 44 -8.74 -12.54 -6.96
N PRO A 45 -9.12 -13.06 -8.15
CA PRO A 45 -8.65 -14.37 -8.64
C PRO A 45 -7.13 -14.53 -8.74
N ALA A 46 -6.40 -13.40 -8.90
CA ALA A 46 -4.94 -13.40 -8.95
C ALA A 46 -4.27 -13.39 -7.56
N VAL A 47 -5.02 -13.25 -6.46
CA VAL A 47 -4.52 -13.19 -5.08
C VAL A 47 -4.94 -14.47 -4.36
N ASP A 48 -3.96 -15.20 -3.81
CA ASP A 48 -4.19 -16.48 -3.15
C ASP A 48 -4.38 -16.37 -1.63
N GLU A 49 -3.83 -15.32 -1.00
CA GLU A 49 -4.00 -15.07 0.43
C GLU A 49 -3.92 -13.56 0.75
N ILE A 50 -4.65 -13.15 1.78
CA ILE A 50 -4.72 -11.75 2.21
C ILE A 50 -4.34 -11.68 3.69
N ILE A 51 -3.25 -10.96 3.97
CA ILE A 51 -2.78 -10.65 5.32
C ILE A 51 -3.08 -9.18 5.61
N VAL A 52 -3.77 -8.90 6.70
CA VAL A 52 -4.05 -7.53 7.14
C VAL A 52 -3.26 -7.27 8.42
N THR A 53 -2.28 -6.37 8.36
CA THR A 53 -1.53 -6.01 9.56
C THR A 53 -2.25 -4.91 10.32
N ILE A 54 -2.47 -5.10 11.61
CA ILE A 54 -3.34 -4.27 12.44
C ILE A 54 -2.61 -3.81 13.71
N SER A 55 -3.08 -2.72 14.32
CA SER A 55 -2.70 -2.42 15.69
C SER A 55 -3.49 -3.32 16.66
N PRO A 56 -2.83 -3.89 17.70
CA PRO A 56 -3.45 -4.84 18.61
C PRO A 56 -4.75 -4.33 19.26
N GLU A 57 -4.80 -3.03 19.57
CA GLU A 57 -5.97 -2.38 20.17
C GLU A 57 -7.21 -2.36 19.26
N ASN A 58 -7.05 -2.54 17.95
CA ASN A 58 -8.15 -2.57 16.98
C ASN A 58 -8.51 -3.99 16.53
N ARG A 59 -7.89 -5.04 17.08
CA ARG A 59 -8.08 -6.42 16.61
C ARG A 59 -9.53 -6.86 16.60
N GLU A 60 -10.25 -6.64 17.71
CA GLU A 60 -11.64 -7.08 17.83
C GLU A 60 -12.54 -6.38 16.80
N ILE A 61 -12.46 -5.05 16.69
CA ILE A 61 -13.31 -4.29 15.78
C ILE A 61 -12.96 -4.59 14.30
N TYR A 62 -11.70 -4.83 13.97
CA TYR A 62 -11.33 -5.17 12.59
C TYR A 62 -11.73 -6.60 12.24
N HIS A 63 -11.65 -7.53 13.20
CA HIS A 63 -12.17 -8.88 13.03
C HIS A 63 -13.68 -8.86 12.80
N GLU A 64 -14.43 -8.14 13.62
CA GLU A 64 -15.89 -7.97 13.47
C GLU A 64 -16.24 -7.43 12.05
N ILE A 65 -15.52 -6.37 11.59
CA ILE A 65 -15.80 -5.74 10.28
C ILE A 65 -15.44 -6.68 9.14
N LEU A 66 -14.21 -7.21 9.13
CA LEU A 66 -13.67 -7.92 7.97
C LEU A 66 -14.14 -9.36 7.89
N VAL A 67 -14.18 -10.06 9.03
CA VAL A 67 -14.46 -11.50 9.07
C VAL A 67 -15.94 -11.76 9.34
N GLU A 68 -16.49 -11.23 10.44
CA GLU A 68 -17.85 -11.59 10.87
C GLU A 68 -18.92 -10.93 9.98
N LYS A 69 -18.77 -9.61 9.68
CA LYS A 69 -19.76 -8.87 8.89
C LYS A 69 -19.54 -8.97 7.38
N ALA A 70 -18.29 -8.79 6.94
CA ALA A 70 -17.97 -8.76 5.51
C ALA A 70 -17.65 -10.15 4.93
N GLY A 71 -17.36 -11.16 5.79
CA GLY A 71 -17.05 -12.54 5.35
C GLY A 71 -15.78 -12.64 4.50
N LEU A 72 -14.80 -11.73 4.69
CA LEU A 72 -13.59 -11.71 3.87
C LEU A 72 -12.58 -12.79 4.32
N PRO A 73 -11.93 -13.48 3.38
CA PRO A 73 -10.96 -14.53 3.68
C PRO A 73 -9.58 -13.94 4.06
N VAL A 74 -9.49 -13.30 5.22
CA VAL A 74 -8.29 -12.58 5.65
C VAL A 74 -7.67 -13.20 6.91
N THR A 75 -6.35 -13.06 7.04
CA THR A 75 -5.60 -13.35 8.27
C THR A 75 -5.17 -12.03 8.90
N LEU A 76 -5.54 -11.79 10.16
CA LEU A 76 -5.14 -10.60 10.91
C LEU A 76 -3.83 -10.88 11.67
N VAL A 77 -2.85 -10.00 11.47
CA VAL A 77 -1.52 -10.08 12.08
C VAL A 77 -1.23 -8.77 12.80
N ASP A 78 -0.65 -8.83 14.01
CA ASP A 78 -0.22 -7.63 14.71
C ASP A 78 0.91 -6.94 13.96
N GLY A 79 0.72 -5.65 13.68
CA GLY A 79 1.73 -4.80 13.07
C GLY A 79 2.69 -4.20 14.08
N GLY A 80 3.73 -3.54 13.59
CA GLY A 80 4.73 -2.85 14.38
C GLY A 80 4.47 -1.34 14.52
N ALA A 81 5.42 -0.66 15.17
CA ALA A 81 5.35 0.78 15.41
C ALA A 81 5.41 1.61 14.10
N GLU A 82 6.08 1.09 13.10
CA GLU A 82 6.26 1.74 11.79
C GLU A 82 5.62 0.92 10.67
N ARG A 83 5.35 1.60 9.54
CA ARG A 83 4.70 0.97 8.38
C ARG A 83 5.51 -0.22 7.85
N PHE A 84 6.81 -0.05 7.67
CA PHE A 84 7.66 -1.10 7.10
C PHE A 84 7.80 -2.30 8.06
N ILE A 85 7.84 -2.06 9.38
CA ILE A 85 7.82 -3.14 10.38
C ILE A 85 6.49 -3.91 10.31
N SER A 86 5.38 -3.20 10.12
CA SER A 86 4.07 -3.85 9.92
C SER A 86 4.05 -4.69 8.66
N ALA A 87 4.60 -4.19 7.55
CA ALA A 87 4.71 -4.93 6.30
C ALA A 87 5.63 -6.15 6.43
N GLN A 88 6.76 -6.02 7.13
CA GLN A 88 7.68 -7.11 7.42
C GLN A 88 7.04 -8.22 8.28
N LEU A 89 6.27 -7.85 9.33
CA LEU A 89 5.52 -8.82 10.12
C LEU A 89 4.43 -9.52 9.29
N GLY A 90 3.78 -8.77 8.40
CA GLY A 90 2.85 -9.33 7.42
C GLY A 90 3.54 -10.33 6.49
N LEU A 91 4.74 -10.00 5.98
CA LEU A 91 5.52 -10.87 5.11
C LEU A 91 5.85 -12.22 5.77
N GLN A 92 6.16 -12.22 7.07
CA GLN A 92 6.43 -13.44 7.83
C GLN A 92 5.21 -14.36 7.90
N ALA A 93 4.00 -13.83 7.81
CA ALA A 93 2.76 -14.60 7.83
C ALA A 93 2.30 -15.06 6.44
N THR A 94 2.98 -14.64 5.37
CA THR A 94 2.66 -15.03 3.99
C THR A 94 3.39 -16.29 3.56
N THR A 95 2.89 -16.93 2.50
CA THR A 95 3.50 -18.14 1.90
C THR A 95 3.73 -18.00 0.39
N GLY A 96 3.30 -16.89 -0.20
CA GLY A 96 3.44 -16.64 -1.64
C GLY A 96 4.87 -16.35 -2.07
N THR A 97 5.21 -16.70 -3.30
CA THR A 97 6.49 -16.38 -3.94
C THR A 97 6.50 -14.95 -4.50
N ILE A 98 5.33 -14.40 -4.76
CA ILE A 98 5.12 -12.98 -5.09
C ILE A 98 4.34 -12.34 -3.94
N VAL A 99 4.78 -11.18 -3.51
CA VAL A 99 4.18 -10.42 -2.41
C VAL A 99 3.78 -9.04 -2.89
N MET A 100 2.56 -8.68 -2.57
CA MET A 100 1.97 -7.38 -2.88
C MET A 100 1.75 -6.62 -1.58
N VAL A 101 2.32 -5.43 -1.43
CA VAL A 101 2.15 -4.58 -0.24
C VAL A 101 1.28 -3.38 -0.58
N HIS A 102 0.23 -3.16 0.20
CA HIS A 102 -0.73 -2.09 -0.03
C HIS A 102 -1.06 -1.30 1.23
N ASP A 103 -1.25 0.01 1.07
CA ASP A 103 -1.69 0.88 2.16
C ASP A 103 -3.20 0.71 2.41
N GLY A 104 -3.60 0.30 3.61
CA GLY A 104 -5.01 0.11 4.00
C GLY A 104 -5.90 1.35 3.91
N VAL A 105 -5.31 2.49 3.57
CA VAL A 105 -5.96 3.80 3.40
C VAL A 105 -6.03 4.27 1.94
N ARG A 106 -5.89 3.34 0.99
CA ARG A 106 -6.12 3.56 -0.45
C ARG A 106 -7.30 2.70 -0.95
N PRO A 107 -8.55 3.11 -0.68
CA PRO A 107 -9.72 2.28 -0.94
C PRO A 107 -10.15 2.21 -2.42
N PHE A 108 -9.40 2.84 -3.32
CA PHE A 108 -9.76 2.94 -4.74
C PHE A 108 -8.83 2.15 -5.67
N VAL A 109 -7.97 1.29 -5.13
CA VAL A 109 -7.35 0.24 -5.94
C VAL A 109 -8.45 -0.68 -6.47
N ASN A 110 -8.32 -1.15 -7.71
CA ASN A 110 -9.26 -2.09 -8.33
C ASN A 110 -8.52 -3.26 -8.98
N GLY A 111 -9.27 -4.23 -9.49
CA GLY A 111 -8.72 -5.44 -10.11
C GLY A 111 -7.77 -5.14 -11.27
N GLU A 112 -8.08 -4.15 -12.11
CA GLU A 112 -7.22 -3.76 -13.23
C GLU A 112 -5.85 -3.25 -12.76
N LEU A 113 -5.82 -2.40 -11.73
CA LEU A 113 -4.57 -1.90 -11.15
C LEU A 113 -3.76 -3.02 -10.49
N ILE A 114 -4.45 -3.95 -9.81
CA ILE A 114 -3.83 -5.13 -9.19
C ILE A 114 -3.17 -5.99 -10.28
N GLU A 115 -3.88 -6.33 -11.34
CA GLU A 115 -3.33 -7.15 -12.43
C GLU A 115 -2.17 -6.46 -13.14
N ARG A 116 -2.30 -5.17 -13.44
CA ARG A 116 -1.30 -4.36 -14.14
C ARG A 116 0.04 -4.33 -13.39
N VAL A 117 0.02 -4.07 -12.08
CA VAL A 117 1.25 -4.05 -11.28
C VAL A 117 1.78 -5.44 -10.98
N LEU A 118 0.89 -6.44 -10.83
CA LEU A 118 1.28 -7.83 -10.62
C LEU A 118 2.01 -8.40 -11.84
N GLU A 119 1.53 -8.11 -13.05
CA GLU A 119 2.21 -8.52 -14.27
C GLU A 119 3.64 -7.99 -14.34
N ALA A 120 3.81 -6.68 -14.10
CA ALA A 120 5.13 -6.06 -14.08
C ALA A 120 6.02 -6.59 -12.93
N GLY A 121 5.45 -6.86 -11.76
CA GLY A 121 6.17 -7.45 -10.63
C GLY A 121 6.69 -8.85 -10.91
N VAL A 122 5.90 -9.67 -11.59
CA VAL A 122 6.33 -11.01 -12.03
C VAL A 122 7.39 -10.93 -13.11
N GLU A 123 7.24 -10.03 -14.08
CA GLU A 123 8.19 -9.87 -15.20
C GLU A 123 9.55 -9.30 -14.75
N HIS A 124 9.52 -8.27 -13.89
CA HIS A 124 10.72 -7.52 -13.53
C HIS A 124 11.25 -7.82 -12.12
N GLY A 125 10.60 -8.68 -11.35
CA GLY A 125 10.98 -9.02 -9.98
C GLY A 125 10.53 -8.02 -8.92
N ALA A 126 10.35 -6.75 -9.28
CA ALA A 126 9.84 -5.68 -8.43
C ALA A 126 9.14 -4.61 -9.26
N ALA A 127 7.93 -4.20 -8.83
CA ALA A 127 7.16 -3.14 -9.48
C ALA A 127 6.30 -2.37 -8.47
N MET A 128 5.94 -1.14 -8.82
CA MET A 128 5.01 -0.32 -8.03
C MET A 128 4.09 0.49 -8.95
N LEU A 129 2.92 0.85 -8.45
CA LEU A 129 2.07 1.84 -9.10
C LEU A 129 2.58 3.26 -8.84
N GLY A 130 2.34 4.15 -9.79
CA GLY A 130 2.59 5.57 -9.63
C GLY A 130 1.96 6.37 -10.75
N THR A 131 1.83 7.69 -10.55
CA THR A 131 1.38 8.62 -11.58
C THR A 131 2.44 9.69 -11.85
N PRO A 132 2.64 10.12 -13.11
CA PRO A 132 3.53 11.25 -13.40
C PRO A 132 3.07 12.49 -12.64
N THR A 133 4.00 13.21 -11.99
CA THR A 133 3.60 14.44 -11.32
C THR A 133 3.28 15.55 -12.33
N VAL A 134 2.13 16.19 -12.14
CA VAL A 134 1.71 17.37 -12.91
C VAL A 134 2.05 18.68 -12.20
N VAL A 135 2.39 18.61 -10.90
CA VAL A 135 2.75 19.75 -10.08
C VAL A 135 4.25 19.96 -10.04
N GLN A 136 4.68 21.20 -9.83
CA GLN A 136 6.09 21.51 -9.66
C GLN A 136 6.54 21.23 -8.24
N LEU A 137 7.51 20.33 -8.08
CA LEU A 137 8.12 20.01 -6.80
C LEU A 137 9.35 20.88 -6.59
N LYS A 138 9.46 21.49 -5.40
CA LYS A 138 10.61 22.27 -4.94
C LYS A 138 11.36 21.49 -3.87
N THR A 139 12.67 21.59 -3.90
CA THR A 139 13.51 21.23 -2.75
C THR A 139 13.76 22.49 -1.93
N VAL A 140 13.79 22.34 -0.60
CA VAL A 140 14.05 23.42 0.35
C VAL A 140 15.10 22.99 1.35
N ASP A 141 15.75 23.94 2.00
CA ASP A 141 16.61 23.72 3.16
C ASP A 141 15.79 23.69 4.47
N ASP A 142 16.49 23.58 5.61
CA ASP A 142 15.87 23.50 6.94
C ASP A 142 15.16 24.80 7.34
N ASP A 143 15.51 25.92 6.72
CA ASP A 143 14.89 27.27 6.92
C ASP A 143 13.77 27.54 5.90
N GLU A 144 13.34 26.52 5.12
CA GLU A 144 12.27 26.59 4.10
C GLU A 144 12.59 27.49 2.89
N PHE A 145 13.87 27.80 2.62
CA PHE A 145 14.27 28.47 1.38
C PHE A 145 14.44 27.48 0.24
N ILE A 146 14.00 27.88 -0.96
CA ILE A 146 14.09 27.05 -2.17
C ILE A 146 15.54 26.80 -2.53
N THR A 147 15.95 25.54 -2.56
CA THR A 147 17.28 25.09 -3.01
C THR A 147 17.28 24.52 -4.43
N GLY A 148 16.11 24.19 -4.98
CA GLY A 148 16.00 23.65 -6.34
C GLY A 148 14.60 23.26 -6.75
N SER A 149 14.52 22.55 -7.87
CA SER A 149 13.28 21.96 -8.40
C SER A 149 13.57 20.59 -8.97
N LEU A 150 12.65 19.66 -8.79
CA LEU A 150 12.72 18.35 -9.44
C LEU A 150 12.22 18.45 -10.88
N ASP A 151 12.84 17.69 -11.78
CA ASP A 151 12.38 17.56 -13.16
C ASP A 151 11.09 16.75 -13.21
N ARG A 152 10.00 17.38 -13.62
CA ARG A 152 8.68 16.75 -13.74
C ARG A 152 8.63 15.59 -14.73
N SER A 153 9.45 15.63 -15.78
CA SER A 153 9.47 14.56 -16.79
C SER A 153 9.98 13.23 -16.25
N HIS A 154 10.70 13.26 -15.11
CA HIS A 154 11.25 12.09 -14.43
C HIS A 154 10.76 11.94 -12.99
N SER A 155 9.73 12.69 -12.60
CA SER A 155 9.18 12.65 -11.25
C SER A 155 7.78 12.05 -11.23
N TRP A 156 7.57 11.07 -10.38
CA TRP A 156 6.31 10.34 -10.23
C TRP A 156 5.84 10.37 -8.78
N LEU A 157 4.53 10.36 -8.59
CA LEU A 157 3.90 10.17 -7.29
C LEU A 157 3.73 8.67 -7.05
N GLY A 158 4.46 8.13 -6.06
CA GLY A 158 4.39 6.71 -5.70
C GLY A 158 3.02 6.33 -5.16
N GLN A 159 2.52 5.20 -5.64
CA GLN A 159 1.27 4.59 -5.17
C GLN A 159 1.50 3.14 -4.75
N THR A 160 0.49 2.53 -4.16
CA THR A 160 0.45 1.09 -3.89
C THR A 160 -0.77 0.48 -4.61
N PRO A 161 -0.76 -0.82 -4.95
CA PRO A 161 0.17 -1.87 -4.50
C PRO A 161 1.58 -1.73 -5.05
N GLN A 162 2.54 -2.24 -4.26
CA GLN A 162 3.92 -2.49 -4.66
C GLN A 162 4.13 -4.00 -4.64
N VAL A 163 4.69 -4.57 -5.69
CA VAL A 163 4.80 -6.02 -5.91
C VAL A 163 6.25 -6.42 -6.02
N PHE A 164 6.61 -7.51 -5.34
CA PHE A 164 7.99 -7.98 -5.25
C PHE A 164 8.05 -9.51 -5.33
N GLN A 165 9.13 -10.03 -5.88
CA GLN A 165 9.57 -11.37 -5.53
C GLN A 165 9.88 -11.41 -4.03
N ARG A 166 9.38 -12.44 -3.34
CA ARG A 166 9.50 -12.58 -1.89
C ARG A 166 10.92 -12.40 -1.39
N GLU A 167 11.88 -13.06 -2.02
CA GLU A 167 13.29 -13.04 -1.61
C GLU A 167 13.92 -11.64 -1.62
N LEU A 168 13.53 -10.80 -2.60
CA LEU A 168 14.01 -9.40 -2.67
C LEU A 168 13.49 -8.59 -1.49
N LEU A 169 12.20 -8.73 -1.18
CA LEU A 169 11.57 -7.99 -0.09
C LEU A 169 12.07 -8.45 1.27
N GLU A 170 12.23 -9.77 1.47
CA GLU A 170 12.80 -10.33 2.70
C GLU A 170 14.21 -9.82 2.96
N LYS A 171 15.06 -9.85 1.92
CA LYS A 171 16.43 -9.32 2.02
C LYS A 171 16.44 -7.84 2.37
N ALA A 172 15.64 -7.03 1.67
CA ALA A 172 15.56 -5.59 1.89
C ALA A 172 15.16 -5.26 3.34
N TYR A 173 14.15 -5.95 3.87
CA TYR A 173 13.73 -5.75 5.27
C TYR A 173 14.78 -6.19 6.28
N GLN A 174 15.44 -7.34 6.07
CA GLN A 174 16.49 -7.83 6.96
C GLN A 174 17.66 -6.85 7.02
N ASP A 175 18.11 -6.36 5.88
CA ASP A 175 19.24 -5.44 5.79
C ASP A 175 18.88 -4.05 6.37
N ALA A 176 17.68 -3.54 6.11
CA ALA A 176 17.20 -2.29 6.69
C ALA A 176 17.13 -2.33 8.22
N ILE A 177 16.62 -3.41 8.78
CA ILE A 177 16.55 -3.61 10.25
C ILE A 177 17.95 -3.74 10.84
N SER A 178 18.83 -4.55 10.22
CA SER A 178 20.19 -4.79 10.69
C SER A 178 21.05 -3.52 10.68
N SER A 179 20.82 -2.62 9.72
CA SER A 179 21.53 -1.34 9.61
C SER A 179 20.89 -0.20 10.42
N ASN A 180 19.78 -0.46 11.15
CA ASN A 180 19.01 0.55 11.86
C ASN A 180 18.58 1.72 10.93
N TYR A 181 18.12 1.39 9.72
CA TYR A 181 17.78 2.38 8.69
C TYR A 181 16.56 3.21 9.07
N GLN A 182 16.72 4.54 9.08
CA GLN A 182 15.71 5.47 9.59
C GLN A 182 14.93 6.22 8.47
N ARG A 183 15.37 6.10 7.22
CA ARG A 183 14.84 6.90 6.09
C ARG A 183 13.85 6.14 5.21
N VAL A 184 13.05 5.25 5.82
CA VAL A 184 12.11 4.44 5.04
C VAL A 184 10.96 5.31 4.53
N SER A 185 10.86 5.48 3.22
CA SER A 185 9.71 6.12 2.57
C SER A 185 8.67 5.08 2.15
N ASP A 186 9.07 4.03 1.44
CA ASP A 186 8.22 2.89 1.05
C ASP A 186 9.05 1.60 0.82
N ASP A 187 8.37 0.52 0.43
CA ASP A 187 9.03 -0.79 0.27
C ASP A 187 9.87 -0.86 -1.00
N ALA A 188 9.48 -0.12 -2.04
CA ALA A 188 10.22 -0.04 -3.30
C ALA A 188 11.59 0.63 -3.10
N ASP A 189 11.66 1.69 -2.28
CA ASP A 189 12.92 2.34 -1.93
C ASP A 189 13.83 1.39 -1.16
N LEU A 190 13.29 0.60 -0.21
CA LEU A 190 14.08 -0.39 0.52
C LEU A 190 14.65 -1.47 -0.40
N VAL A 191 13.84 -1.99 -1.33
CA VAL A 191 14.32 -2.99 -2.29
C VAL A 191 15.43 -2.41 -3.17
N ALA A 192 15.24 -1.20 -3.69
CA ALA A 192 16.25 -0.55 -4.52
C ALA A 192 17.56 -0.29 -3.75
N GLU A 193 17.47 0.23 -2.52
CA GLU A 193 18.61 0.60 -1.67
C GLU A 193 19.43 -0.62 -1.23
N PHE A 194 18.76 -1.64 -0.68
CA PHE A 194 19.45 -2.76 -0.04
C PHE A 194 19.75 -3.93 -0.96
N THR A 195 19.07 -4.05 -2.10
CA THR A 195 19.32 -5.16 -3.03
C THR A 195 19.98 -4.71 -4.33
N GLY A 196 19.97 -3.40 -4.61
CA GLY A 196 20.40 -2.86 -5.91
C GLY A 196 19.44 -3.24 -7.06
N HIS A 197 18.32 -3.89 -6.74
CA HIS A 197 17.35 -4.30 -7.75
C HIS A 197 16.54 -3.13 -8.25
N ARG A 198 16.35 -3.03 -9.57
CA ARG A 198 15.56 -1.95 -10.16
C ARG A 198 14.07 -2.22 -10.01
N VAL A 199 13.34 -1.27 -9.44
CA VAL A 199 11.89 -1.35 -9.31
C VAL A 199 11.21 -0.70 -10.53
N LYS A 200 10.33 -1.45 -11.19
CA LYS A 200 9.56 -0.95 -12.33
C LYS A 200 8.41 -0.08 -11.84
N ILE A 201 8.34 1.19 -12.27
CA ILE A 201 7.13 1.98 -12.04
C ILE A 201 6.12 1.71 -13.15
N VAL A 202 4.86 1.49 -12.76
CA VAL A 202 3.73 1.18 -13.64
C VAL A 202 2.69 2.27 -13.47
N LYS A 203 2.09 2.70 -14.57
CA LYS A 203 1.09 3.76 -14.53
C LYS A 203 -0.10 3.33 -13.67
N GLY A 204 -0.29 4.03 -12.57
CA GLY A 204 -1.48 3.99 -11.71
C GLY A 204 -2.55 4.96 -12.19
N GLU A 205 -3.50 5.28 -11.31
CA GLU A 205 -4.60 6.18 -11.59
C GLU A 205 -4.69 7.28 -10.53
N ASP A 206 -5.09 8.49 -10.94
CA ASP A 206 -5.16 9.63 -10.04
C ASP A 206 -6.24 9.44 -8.96
N TYR A 207 -7.26 8.62 -9.22
CA TYR A 207 -8.27 8.27 -8.22
C TYR A 207 -7.77 7.29 -7.15
N ASN A 208 -6.64 6.58 -7.35
CA ASN A 208 -6.04 5.71 -6.32
C ASN A 208 -5.33 6.54 -5.23
N ILE A 209 -6.08 7.46 -4.62
CA ILE A 209 -5.59 8.38 -3.60
C ILE A 209 -5.30 7.67 -2.27
N LYS A 210 -4.39 8.27 -1.49
CA LYS A 210 -4.13 7.89 -0.10
C LYS A 210 -4.91 8.83 0.83
N ILE A 211 -5.87 8.32 1.57
CA ILE A 211 -6.62 9.12 2.54
C ILE A 211 -5.74 9.41 3.74
N THR A 212 -5.31 10.67 3.89
CA THR A 212 -4.41 11.15 4.93
C THR A 212 -5.00 12.27 5.77
N THR A 213 -5.87 13.08 5.18
CA THR A 213 -6.52 14.24 5.79
C THR A 213 -8.04 14.17 5.65
N ARG A 214 -8.76 15.08 6.32
CA ARG A 214 -10.22 15.19 6.15
C ARG A 214 -10.61 15.69 4.75
N THR A 215 -9.76 16.47 4.11
CA THR A 215 -10.00 16.92 2.72
C THR A 215 -10.02 15.73 1.77
N ASP A 216 -9.18 14.72 2.00
CA ASP A 216 -9.14 13.52 1.15
C ASP A 216 -10.45 12.73 1.21
N LEU A 217 -11.25 12.84 2.32
CA LEU A 217 -12.57 12.23 2.40
C LEU A 217 -13.57 12.88 1.44
N VAL A 218 -13.50 14.19 1.26
CA VAL A 218 -14.38 14.90 0.31
C VAL A 218 -14.07 14.43 -1.11
N ILE A 219 -12.78 14.26 -1.43
CA ILE A 219 -12.36 13.71 -2.72
C ILE A 219 -12.81 12.26 -2.86
N ALA A 220 -12.67 11.47 -1.80
CA ALA A 220 -13.10 10.07 -1.78
C ALA A 220 -14.61 9.91 -2.02
N ASP A 221 -15.44 10.75 -1.41
CA ASP A 221 -16.90 10.75 -1.64
C ASP A 221 -17.23 11.08 -3.11
N GLN A 222 -16.49 12.01 -3.74
CA GLN A 222 -16.68 12.34 -5.17
C GLN A 222 -16.25 11.20 -6.08
N ILE A 223 -15.12 10.53 -5.79
CA ILE A 223 -14.67 9.36 -6.56
C ILE A 223 -15.72 8.25 -6.49
N MET A 224 -16.29 7.98 -5.31
CA MET A 224 -17.36 6.99 -5.16
C MET A 224 -18.61 7.34 -5.97
N ALA A 225 -19.03 8.61 -5.95
CA ALA A 225 -20.19 9.05 -6.69
C ALA A 225 -20.02 8.94 -8.21
N GLN A 226 -18.79 9.03 -8.73
CA GLN A 226 -18.49 8.84 -10.15
C GLN A 226 -18.46 7.36 -10.55
N ALA A 227 -17.99 6.47 -9.68
CA ALA A 227 -17.95 5.02 -9.93
C ALA A 227 -19.37 4.39 -10.08
N ASP A 228 -20.40 5.05 -9.51
CA ASP A 228 -21.79 4.61 -9.65
C ASP A 228 -22.42 5.00 -11.02
N TRP A 229 -21.67 5.64 -11.93
CA TRP A 229 -22.15 6.13 -13.24
C TRP A 229 -21.64 5.31 -14.43
N GLU A 230 -20.71 4.38 -14.22
CA GLU A 230 -20.18 3.41 -15.19
C GLU A 230 -20.82 2.02 -14.97
#